data_932b82736f1f025dc79eefacea29d6c4
#
_entry.id   932b82736f1f025dc79eefacea29d6c4
#
_cell.length_a   1.000
_cell.length_b   1.000
_cell.length_c   1.000
_cell.angle_alpha   90.00
_cell.angle_beta   90.00
_cell.angle_gamma   90.00
#
_symmetry.space_group_name_H-M   'P 1'
#
loop_
_entity.id
_entity.type
_entity.pdbx_description
1 polymer ?
#
loop_
_entity_poly.entity_id
_entity_poly.type
_entity_poly.pdbx_seq_one_letter_code
_entity_poly.pdbx_strand_id
1 'polypeptide(L)'
;LTQFEYAGRVDLAAGEKTVAIFNLDCEHCQEAATQLAELERASTNFPKLYVLFYQEGSTTVSEFEQLTASAYPNAFIDMNTFFDLIGNSPPRIYHLKAGKVEAIWDEDFVSHYQETFELN
;
A
#
# COMPACT_ATOMS: atom_id res chain seq x y z
N LEU A 1 4.37 6.27 10.61
CA LEU A 1 3.35 6.27 9.54
C LEU A 1 2.01 6.88 9.95
N THR A 2 1.73 6.92 11.24
CA THR A 2 0.45 7.48 11.72
C THR A 2 0.25 8.95 11.36
N GLN A 3 1.31 9.65 11.05
CA GLN A 3 1.27 11.06 10.62
C GLN A 3 0.46 11.26 9.32
N PHE A 4 0.17 10.20 8.58
CA PHE A 4 -0.58 10.28 7.33
C PHE A 4 -2.07 10.01 7.48
N GLU A 5 -2.54 9.72 8.69
CA GLU A 5 -3.94 9.41 8.95
C GLU A 5 -4.88 10.55 8.62
N TYR A 6 -4.40 11.79 8.75
CA TYR A 6 -5.19 12.99 8.51
C TYR A 6 -5.65 13.17 7.08
N ALA A 7 -5.20 12.33 6.17
CA ALA A 7 -5.80 12.31 4.85
C ALA A 7 -7.31 12.09 4.96
N GLY A 8 -7.79 11.88 6.19
CA GLY A 8 -9.19 12.03 6.57
C GLY A 8 -10.04 10.79 6.35
N ARG A 9 -9.44 9.72 5.90
CA ARG A 9 -10.20 8.53 5.48
C ARG A 9 -9.86 7.27 6.24
N VAL A 10 -8.67 7.23 6.84
CA VAL A 10 -8.17 6.05 7.53
C VAL A 10 -7.40 6.50 8.76
N ASP A 11 -7.76 5.92 9.91
CA ASP A 11 -7.02 6.15 11.15
C ASP A 11 -5.94 5.08 11.28
N LEU A 12 -4.71 5.44 10.93
CA LEU A 12 -3.57 4.50 10.97
C LEU A 12 -3.17 4.13 12.39
N ALA A 13 -3.62 4.87 13.39
CA ALA A 13 -3.32 4.56 14.78
C ALA A 13 -4.27 3.52 15.38
N ALA A 14 -5.34 3.15 14.68
CA ALA A 14 -6.36 2.25 15.19
C ALA A 14 -6.47 0.98 14.37
N GLY A 15 -6.59 -0.16 15.05
CA GLY A 15 -6.86 -1.44 14.42
C GLY A 15 -5.70 -1.99 13.62
N GLU A 16 -5.99 -2.98 12.80
CA GLU A 16 -5.01 -3.64 11.94
C GLU A 16 -5.19 -3.16 10.51
N LYS A 17 -4.11 -2.67 9.91
CA LYS A 17 -4.12 -2.09 8.57
C LYS A 17 -2.83 -2.38 7.84
N THR A 18 -2.84 -2.23 6.53
CA THR A 18 -1.62 -2.24 5.74
C THR A 18 -1.48 -0.92 5.01
N VAL A 19 -0.23 -0.52 4.81
CA VAL A 19 0.11 0.71 4.09
C VAL A 19 1.08 0.34 2.98
N ALA A 20 0.68 0.60 1.75
CA ALA A 20 1.52 0.36 0.59
C ALA A 20 2.19 1.66 0.14
N ILE A 21 3.46 1.60 -0.15
CA ILE A 21 4.24 2.73 -0.66
C ILE A 21 4.48 2.48 -2.14
N PHE A 22 3.85 3.29 -2.98
CA PHE A 22 3.91 3.12 -4.43
C PHE A 22 4.40 4.38 -5.12
N ASN A 23 5.19 4.18 -6.18
CA ASN A 23 5.47 5.20 -7.17
C ASN A 23 4.49 4.97 -8.33
N LEU A 24 3.71 5.99 -8.66
CA LEU A 24 2.69 5.89 -9.73
C LEU A 24 3.26 5.44 -11.07
N ASP A 25 4.50 5.78 -11.35
CA ASP A 25 5.15 5.48 -12.62
C ASP A 25 5.98 4.21 -12.59
N CYS A 26 5.98 3.48 -11.49
CA CYS A 26 6.77 2.27 -11.32
C CYS A 26 5.98 1.03 -11.72
N GLU A 27 6.50 0.29 -12.68
CA GLU A 27 5.85 -0.92 -13.19
C GLU A 27 5.66 -1.99 -12.11
N HIS A 28 6.66 -2.17 -11.25
CA HIS A 28 6.57 -3.14 -10.14
C HIS A 28 5.47 -2.74 -9.14
N CYS A 29 5.29 -1.45 -8.91
CA CYS A 29 4.22 -0.96 -8.05
C CYS A 29 2.84 -1.20 -8.68
N GLN A 30 2.74 -1.01 -9.99
CA GLN A 30 1.50 -1.30 -10.73
C GLN A 30 1.15 -2.79 -10.66
N GLU A 31 2.14 -3.66 -10.82
CA GLU A 31 1.95 -5.09 -10.67
C GLU A 31 1.50 -5.46 -9.25
N ALA A 32 2.14 -4.86 -8.25
CA ALA A 32 1.80 -5.10 -6.85
C ALA A 32 0.36 -4.69 -6.54
N ALA A 33 -0.06 -3.52 -7.02
CA ALA A 33 -1.43 -3.04 -6.82
C ALA A 33 -2.45 -3.96 -7.50
N THR A 34 -2.12 -4.48 -8.69
CA THR A 34 -2.96 -5.45 -9.39
C THR A 34 -3.11 -6.73 -8.56
N GLN A 35 -2.02 -7.25 -8.02
CA GLN A 35 -2.03 -8.45 -7.20
C GLN A 35 -2.83 -8.25 -5.91
N LEU A 36 -2.68 -7.10 -5.26
CA LEU A 36 -3.45 -6.77 -4.06
C LEU A 36 -4.94 -6.70 -4.34
N ALA A 37 -5.33 -6.10 -5.46
CA ALA A 37 -6.73 -6.01 -5.85
C ALA A 37 -7.32 -7.40 -6.12
N GLU A 38 -6.56 -8.30 -6.73
CA GLU A 38 -6.97 -9.67 -6.95
C GLU A 38 -7.17 -10.42 -5.64
N LEU A 39 -6.24 -10.27 -4.69
CA LEU A 39 -6.35 -10.87 -3.37
C LEU A 39 -7.60 -10.37 -2.64
N GLU A 40 -7.87 -9.08 -2.72
CA GLU A 40 -9.05 -8.48 -2.09
C GLU A 40 -10.33 -9.08 -2.63
N ARG A 41 -10.44 -9.19 -3.95
CA ARG A 41 -11.64 -9.75 -4.59
C ARG A 41 -11.86 -11.22 -4.28
N ALA A 42 -10.77 -11.96 -4.03
CA ALA A 42 -10.82 -13.38 -3.74
C ALA A 42 -10.98 -13.70 -2.25
N SER A 43 -11.02 -12.69 -1.39
CA SER A 43 -10.97 -12.89 0.05
C SER A 43 -12.08 -12.12 0.75
N THR A 44 -12.53 -12.65 1.91
CA THR A 44 -13.53 -11.97 2.75
C THR A 44 -12.91 -11.21 3.90
N ASN A 45 -11.66 -11.49 4.23
CA ASN A 45 -10.95 -10.92 5.38
C ASN A 45 -9.72 -10.10 4.97
N PHE A 46 -9.78 -9.51 3.79
CA PHE A 46 -8.72 -8.62 3.34
C PHE A 46 -8.62 -7.41 4.27
N PRO A 47 -7.43 -7.06 4.79
CA PRO A 47 -7.29 -5.95 5.71
C PRO A 47 -7.51 -4.62 4.99
N LYS A 48 -7.82 -3.57 5.77
CA LYS A 48 -7.90 -2.23 5.21
C LYS A 48 -6.53 -1.80 4.70
N LEU A 49 -6.49 -1.35 3.45
CA LEU A 49 -5.27 -0.94 2.78
C LEU A 49 -5.31 0.56 2.52
N TYR A 50 -4.24 1.24 2.88
CA TYR A 50 -4.04 2.65 2.64
C TYR A 50 -2.79 2.80 1.77
N VAL A 51 -2.82 3.69 0.80
CA VAL A 51 -1.70 3.84 -0.14
C VAL A 51 -1.08 5.22 -0.02
N LEU A 52 0.24 5.25 0.06
CA LEU A 52 1.00 6.49 -0.02
C LEU A 52 1.68 6.52 -1.40
N PHE A 53 1.29 7.50 -2.21
CA PHE A 53 1.79 7.63 -3.57
C PHE A 53 2.89 8.68 -3.68
N TYR A 54 3.94 8.32 -4.41
CA TYR A 54 4.91 9.27 -4.92
C TYR A 54 4.71 9.40 -6.43
N GLN A 55 4.69 10.61 -6.95
CA GLN A 55 4.55 10.87 -8.38
C GLN A 55 5.88 11.37 -8.93
N GLU A 56 6.58 10.49 -9.63
CA GLU A 56 7.86 10.82 -10.25
C GLU A 56 7.67 11.46 -11.62
N GLY A 57 6.74 10.93 -12.40
CA GLY A 57 6.46 11.37 -13.76
C GLY A 57 5.07 11.96 -13.90
N SER A 58 4.33 11.51 -14.91
CA SER A 58 3.04 12.08 -15.27
C SER A 58 1.83 11.19 -15.02
N THR A 59 2.03 9.97 -14.54
CA THR A 59 0.92 9.07 -14.26
C THR A 59 0.09 9.60 -13.10
N THR A 60 -1.22 9.74 -13.30
CA THR A 60 -2.14 10.21 -12.27
C THR A 60 -2.66 9.03 -11.45
N VAL A 61 -3.23 9.33 -10.27
CA VAL A 61 -3.89 8.30 -9.44
C VAL A 61 -5.00 7.62 -10.24
N SER A 62 -5.80 8.38 -10.98
CA SER A 62 -6.88 7.82 -11.79
C SER A 62 -6.37 6.83 -12.83
N GLU A 63 -5.30 7.17 -13.52
CA GLU A 63 -4.67 6.28 -14.50
C GLU A 63 -4.13 5.01 -13.83
N PHE A 64 -3.48 5.18 -12.68
CA PHE A 64 -2.95 4.06 -11.91
C PHE A 64 -4.08 3.11 -11.48
N GLU A 65 -5.19 3.66 -10.98
CA GLU A 65 -6.33 2.86 -10.56
C GLU A 65 -6.96 2.09 -11.72
N GLN A 66 -7.04 2.71 -12.90
CA GLN A 66 -7.54 2.04 -14.09
C GLN A 66 -6.62 0.91 -14.54
N LEU A 67 -5.31 1.15 -14.55
CA LEU A 67 -4.33 0.14 -14.95
C LEU A 67 -4.32 -1.07 -14.03
N THR A 68 -4.55 -0.87 -12.75
CA THR A 68 -4.40 -1.92 -11.73
C THR A 68 -5.73 -2.49 -11.25
N ALA A 69 -6.85 -1.95 -11.71
CA ALA A 69 -8.19 -2.30 -11.26
C ALA A 69 -8.30 -2.22 -9.74
N SER A 70 -7.75 -1.17 -9.15
CA SER A 70 -7.72 -0.94 -7.71
C SER A 70 -8.20 0.47 -7.39
N ALA A 71 -8.68 0.66 -6.16
CA ALA A 71 -9.06 1.97 -5.65
C ALA A 71 -8.99 1.92 -4.12
N TYR A 72 -7.98 2.54 -3.56
CA TYR A 72 -7.77 2.55 -2.11
C TYR A 72 -7.67 3.98 -1.60
N PRO A 73 -8.02 4.22 -0.32
CA PRO A 73 -7.72 5.49 0.31
C PRO A 73 -6.23 5.79 0.18
N ASN A 74 -5.90 7.03 -0.17
CA ASN A 74 -4.52 7.36 -0.46
C ASN A 74 -4.18 8.80 -0.11
N ALA A 75 -2.88 9.07 -0.08
CA ALA A 75 -2.33 10.41 0.05
C ALA A 75 -1.04 10.47 -0.73
N PHE A 76 -0.62 11.67 -1.09
CA PHE A 76 0.68 11.88 -1.73
C PHE A 76 1.75 12.14 -0.67
N ILE A 77 2.95 11.66 -0.96
CA ILE A 77 4.14 11.96 -0.16
C ILE A 77 5.21 12.56 -1.08
N ASP A 78 6.12 13.33 -0.49
CA ASP A 78 7.21 13.92 -1.24
C ASP A 78 8.33 12.90 -1.47
N MET A 79 9.31 13.29 -2.27
CA MET A 79 10.42 12.43 -2.66
C MET A 79 11.23 11.95 -1.45
N ASN A 80 11.53 12.83 -0.52
CA ASN A 80 12.33 12.47 0.67
C ASN A 80 11.60 11.46 1.54
N THR A 81 10.33 11.69 1.80
CA THR A 81 9.48 10.77 2.56
C THR A 81 9.40 9.41 1.86
N PHE A 82 9.21 9.44 0.54
CA PHE A 82 9.14 8.22 -0.25
C PHE A 82 10.42 7.38 -0.10
N PHE A 83 11.59 7.99 -0.30
CA PHE A 83 12.85 7.26 -0.20
C PHE A 83 13.12 6.75 1.22
N ASP A 84 12.71 7.50 2.24
CA ASP A 84 12.83 7.05 3.63
C ASP A 84 11.98 5.80 3.89
N LEU A 85 10.80 5.73 3.31
CA LEU A 85 9.85 4.65 3.59
C LEU A 85 10.10 3.39 2.76
N ILE A 86 10.61 3.49 1.53
CA ILE A 86 10.78 2.32 0.67
C ILE A 86 12.02 1.49 0.99
N GLY A 87 13.01 2.06 1.66
CA GLY A 87 14.28 1.36 1.89
C GLY A 87 15.08 1.21 0.60
N ASN A 88 15.04 0.03 -0.02
CA ASN A 88 15.84 -0.24 -1.20
C ASN A 88 15.12 0.08 -2.52
N SER A 89 13.90 -0.44 -2.68
CA SER A 89 13.14 -0.24 -3.92
C SER A 89 11.65 -0.43 -3.66
N PRO A 90 10.78 0.30 -4.40
CA PRO A 90 9.35 0.07 -4.31
C PRO A 90 8.98 -1.23 -5.05
N PRO A 91 7.86 -1.86 -4.73
CA PRO A 91 6.93 -1.47 -3.68
C PRO A 91 7.36 -1.95 -2.30
N ARG A 92 6.82 -1.33 -1.26
CA ARG A 92 7.00 -1.79 0.11
C ARG A 92 5.65 -1.70 0.81
N ILE A 93 5.36 -2.69 1.66
CA ILE A 93 4.10 -2.74 2.40
C ILE A 93 4.40 -2.86 3.88
N TYR A 94 3.78 -1.99 4.66
CA TYR A 94 3.87 -1.97 6.11
C TYR A 94 2.60 -2.61 6.70
N HIS A 95 2.78 -3.54 7.61
CA HIS A 95 1.68 -4.09 8.39
C HIS A 95 1.65 -3.37 9.72
N LEU A 96 0.56 -2.66 10.00
CA LEU A 96 0.37 -1.88 11.22
C LEU A 96 -0.67 -2.52 12.11
N LYS A 97 -0.42 -2.49 13.42
CA LYS A 97 -1.37 -2.93 14.42
C LYS A 97 -1.37 -1.91 15.55
N ALA A 98 -2.52 -1.26 15.78
CA ALA A 98 -2.65 -0.18 16.75
C ALA A 98 -1.60 0.92 16.58
N GLY A 99 -1.30 1.27 15.32
CA GLY A 99 -0.34 2.31 14.98
C GLY A 99 1.12 1.88 14.98
N LYS A 100 1.40 0.64 15.36
CA LYS A 100 2.78 0.13 15.41
C LYS A 100 3.08 -0.73 14.20
N VAL A 101 4.31 -0.62 13.69
CA VAL A 101 4.77 -1.46 12.57
C VAL A 101 5.05 -2.86 13.09
N GLU A 102 4.23 -3.82 12.70
CA GLU A 102 4.40 -5.23 13.04
C GLU A 102 5.33 -5.94 12.06
N ALA A 103 5.26 -5.57 10.77
CA ALA A 103 6.07 -6.18 9.74
C ALA A 103 6.23 -5.24 8.56
N ILE A 104 7.27 -5.48 7.79
CA ILE A 104 7.56 -4.74 6.55
C ILE A 104 7.82 -5.79 5.47
N TRP A 105 7.09 -5.70 4.35
CA TRP A 105 7.21 -6.65 3.25
C TRP A 105 7.61 -5.93 1.97
N ASP A 106 8.50 -6.55 1.22
CA ASP A 106 8.96 -6.05 -0.07
C ASP A 106 8.34 -6.88 -1.21
N GLU A 107 9.14 -7.36 -2.15
CA GLU A 107 8.62 -8.06 -3.34
C GLU A 107 7.82 -9.33 -3.03
N ASP A 108 8.12 -9.98 -1.91
CA ASP A 108 7.48 -11.23 -1.50
C ASP A 108 6.21 -11.02 -0.67
N PHE A 109 5.60 -9.85 -0.77
CA PHE A 109 4.46 -9.49 0.07
C PHE A 109 3.25 -10.40 -0.10
N VAL A 110 3.04 -10.99 -1.28
CA VAL A 110 1.84 -11.82 -1.53
C VAL A 110 1.76 -12.99 -0.56
N SER A 111 2.85 -13.74 -0.40
CA SER A 111 2.86 -14.89 0.52
C SER A 111 2.68 -14.44 1.96
N HIS A 112 3.31 -13.32 2.35
CA HIS A 112 3.15 -12.76 3.69
C HIS A 112 1.72 -12.34 3.96
N TYR A 113 1.06 -11.71 2.98
CA TYR A 113 -0.34 -11.33 3.06
C TYR A 113 -1.23 -12.55 3.30
N GLN A 114 -1.02 -13.59 2.49
CA GLN A 114 -1.82 -14.80 2.57
C GLN A 114 -1.68 -15.49 3.93
N GLU A 115 -0.46 -15.57 4.45
CA GLU A 115 -0.22 -16.18 5.75
C GLU A 115 -0.77 -15.34 6.89
N THR A 116 -0.44 -14.05 6.90
CA THR A 116 -0.77 -13.14 8.02
C THR A 116 -2.27 -12.97 8.18
N PHE A 117 -2.99 -12.83 7.08
CA PHE A 117 -4.43 -12.55 7.10
C PHE A 117 -5.28 -13.76 6.74
N GLU A 118 -4.66 -14.92 6.60
CA GLU A 118 -5.32 -16.18 6.28
C GLU A 118 -6.17 -16.08 5.00
N LEU A 119 -5.58 -15.49 3.96
CA LEU A 119 -6.24 -15.33 2.67
C LEU A 119 -6.10 -16.59 1.83
N ASN A 120 -7.04 -16.77 0.91
CA ASN A 120 -7.06 -17.92 0.00
C ASN A 120 -6.00 -17.80 -1.11
#